data_4d6c5c79aad19edd444cffc42035c08f
#
_entry.id   4d6c5c79aad19edd444cffc42035c08f
#
_cell.length_a   1.000
_cell.length_b   1.000
_cell.length_c   1.000
_cell.angle_alpha   90.00
_cell.angle_beta   90.00
_cell.angle_gamma   90.00
#
_symmetry.space_group_name_H-M   'P 1'
#
loop_
_entity.id
_entity.type
_entity.pdbx_description
1 polymer ?
#
loop_
_entity_poly.entity_id
_entity_poly.type
_entity_poly.pdbx_seq_one_letter_code
_entity_poly.pdbx_strand_id
1 'polypeptide(L)'
;SPVAQQVKNIVEKQKLVREPQCVDYVYIPDSEPSIDVVDIVEKHGGSCSGDPQTAPRIFSVFVNKKTHKMESDIDMDDQVNGTRSVFPAVK
;
A
#
# COMPACT_ATOMS: atom_id res chain seq x y z
N SER A 1 -13.49 -0.21 2.12
CA SER A 1 -13.20 -1.64 1.99
C SER A 1 -12.58 -2.17 3.27
N PRO A 2 -13.05 -3.31 3.80
CA PRO A 2 -12.41 -3.92 4.97
C PRO A 2 -10.94 -4.26 4.74
N VAL A 3 -10.57 -4.66 3.53
CA VAL A 3 -9.19 -4.98 3.18
C VAL A 3 -8.33 -3.73 3.23
N ALA A 4 -8.78 -2.65 2.62
CA ALA A 4 -8.05 -1.38 2.66
C ALA A 4 -7.90 -0.88 4.08
N GLN A 5 -8.93 -1.04 4.91
CA GLN A 5 -8.87 -0.63 6.31
C GLN A 5 -7.85 -1.45 7.10
N GLN A 6 -7.77 -2.76 6.85
CA GLN A 6 -6.76 -3.61 7.48
C GLN A 6 -5.35 -3.17 7.12
N VAL A 7 -5.11 -2.88 5.83
CA VAL A 7 -3.80 -2.40 5.36
C VAL A 7 -3.46 -1.07 6.03
N LYS A 8 -4.42 -0.15 6.06
CA LYS A 8 -4.22 1.16 6.70
C LYS A 8 -3.83 0.99 8.17
N ASN A 9 -4.53 0.12 8.90
CA ASN A 9 -4.23 -0.11 10.31
C ASN A 9 -2.80 -0.60 10.51
N ILE A 10 -2.34 -1.51 9.65
CA ILE A 10 -0.97 -2.03 9.73
C ILE A 10 0.04 -0.93 9.41
N VAL A 11 -0.18 -0.19 8.34
CA VAL A 11 0.71 0.89 7.90
C VAL A 11 0.88 1.93 9.01
N GLU A 12 -0.21 2.32 9.63
CA GLU A 12 -0.18 3.32 10.69
C GLU A 12 0.47 2.78 11.96
N LYS A 13 0.11 1.56 12.35
CA LYS A 13 0.66 0.94 13.56
C LYS A 13 2.17 0.76 13.47
N GLN A 14 2.66 0.35 12.30
CA GLN A 14 4.09 0.09 12.10
C GLN A 14 4.84 1.30 11.56
N LYS A 15 4.16 2.42 11.41
CA LYS A 15 4.78 3.69 10.98
C LYS A 15 5.54 3.55 9.66
N LEU A 16 4.88 2.92 8.70
CA LEU A 16 5.50 2.65 7.40
C LEU A 16 5.47 3.85 6.45
N VAL A 17 4.73 4.89 6.79
CA VAL A 17 4.69 6.15 6.03
C VAL A 17 4.99 7.31 6.98
N ARG A 18 5.60 8.37 6.43
CA ARG A 18 6.03 9.53 7.21
C ARG A 18 4.87 10.35 7.73
N GLU A 19 3.89 10.60 6.86
CA GLU A 19 2.77 11.49 7.15
C GLU A 19 1.48 10.74 6.84
N PRO A 20 0.96 9.97 7.83
CA PRO A 20 -0.23 9.14 7.58
C PRO A 20 -1.44 9.93 7.12
N GLN A 21 -1.55 11.20 7.54
CA GLN A 21 -2.65 12.07 7.15
C GLN A 21 -2.57 12.51 5.68
N CYS A 22 -1.40 12.31 5.05
CA CYS A 22 -1.17 12.68 3.64
C CYS A 22 -1.01 11.45 2.75
N VAL A 23 -1.70 10.38 3.09
CA VAL A 23 -1.66 9.11 2.36
C VAL A 23 -3.10 8.62 2.16
N ASP A 24 -3.37 8.13 0.96
CA ASP A 24 -4.64 7.49 0.62
C ASP A 24 -4.41 6.01 0.30
N TYR A 25 -5.46 5.22 0.46
CA TYR A 25 -5.45 3.78 0.23
C TYR A 25 -6.47 3.45 -0.86
N VAL A 26 -5.97 3.02 -2.02
CA VAL A 26 -6.80 2.75 -3.20
C VAL A 26 -6.96 1.25 -3.35
N TYR A 27 -8.20 0.77 -3.20
CA TYR A 27 -8.52 -0.65 -3.31
C TYR A 27 -8.81 -1.01 -4.76
N ILE A 28 -8.09 -2.00 -5.28
CA ILE A 28 -8.23 -2.50 -6.65
C ILE A 28 -8.51 -3.99 -6.57
N PRO A 29 -9.80 -4.40 -6.68
CA PRO A 29 -10.14 -5.82 -6.61
C PRO A 29 -9.71 -6.53 -7.89
N ASP A 30 -9.37 -7.80 -7.75
CA ASP A 30 -9.07 -8.70 -8.88
C ASP A 30 -8.01 -8.14 -9.82
N SER A 31 -7.01 -7.48 -9.28
CA SER A 31 -5.89 -6.95 -10.05
C SER A 31 -5.12 -8.08 -10.75
N GLU A 32 -5.02 -9.23 -10.07
CA GLU A 32 -4.54 -10.50 -10.63
C GLU A 32 -5.54 -11.58 -10.20
N PRO A 33 -5.55 -12.74 -10.83
CA PRO A 33 -6.46 -13.81 -10.39
C PRO A 33 -6.27 -14.12 -8.90
N SER A 34 -7.36 -14.03 -8.16
CA SER A 34 -7.42 -14.25 -6.70
C SER A 34 -6.59 -13.27 -5.87
N ILE A 35 -6.13 -12.15 -6.47
CA ILE A 35 -5.32 -11.15 -5.77
C ILE A 35 -5.99 -9.80 -5.86
N ASP A 36 -6.25 -9.20 -4.71
CA ASP A 36 -6.64 -7.79 -4.61
C ASP A 36 -5.41 -6.96 -4.30
N VAL A 37 -5.39 -5.71 -4.74
CA VAL A 37 -4.30 -4.78 -4.47
C VAL A 37 -4.84 -3.60 -3.69
N VAL A 38 -4.05 -3.15 -2.72
CA VAL A 38 -4.26 -1.86 -2.08
C VAL A 38 -3.04 -1.01 -2.40
N ASP A 39 -3.22 0.02 -3.21
CA ASP A 39 -2.15 0.98 -3.49
C ASP A 39 -2.12 2.04 -2.42
N ILE A 40 -0.97 2.25 -1.84
CA ILE A 40 -0.72 3.32 -0.90
C ILE A 40 -0.12 4.47 -1.71
N VAL A 41 -0.85 5.58 -1.77
CA VAL A 41 -0.49 6.72 -2.63
C VAL A 41 -0.37 7.98 -1.80
N GLU A 42 0.48 8.92 -2.27
CA GLU A 42 0.58 10.22 -1.64
C GLU A 42 -0.67 11.04 -1.94
N LYS A 43 -1.15 11.71 -0.93
CA LYS A 43 -2.22 12.69 -1.05
C LYS A 43 -1.57 14.07 -1.03
N HIS A 44 -1.78 14.84 -2.09
CA HIS A 44 -1.22 16.18 -2.22
C HIS A 44 -2.33 17.22 -2.12
N GLY A 45 -1.95 18.44 -1.72
CA GLY A 45 -2.88 19.56 -1.64
C GLY A 45 -3.33 19.84 -0.21
N GLY A 46 -3.92 20.99 0.01
CA GLY A 46 -4.26 21.44 1.35
C GLY A 46 -3.03 21.54 2.22
N SER A 47 -3.05 20.89 3.38
CA SER A 47 -1.91 20.85 4.28
C SER A 47 -0.86 19.81 3.89
N CYS A 48 -1.11 19.03 2.84
CA CYS A 48 -0.17 18.03 2.33
C CYS A 48 0.63 18.63 1.19
N SER A 49 1.95 18.54 1.26
CA SER A 49 2.83 19.09 0.23
C SER A 49 2.72 18.32 -1.08
N GLY A 50 3.18 18.94 -2.17
CA GLY A 50 3.19 18.33 -3.49
C GLY A 50 2.09 18.88 -4.40
N ASP A 51 2.19 18.54 -5.68
CA ASP A 51 1.25 18.99 -6.70
C ASP A 51 -0.10 18.28 -6.50
N PRO A 52 -1.20 19.02 -6.22
CA PRO A 52 -2.51 18.42 -5.97
C PRO A 52 -3.08 17.66 -7.17
N GLN A 53 -2.50 17.80 -8.35
CA GLN A 53 -2.92 17.06 -9.53
C GLN A 53 -2.24 15.71 -9.66
N THR A 54 -1.32 15.36 -8.75
CA THR A 54 -0.62 14.09 -8.76
C THR A 54 -0.88 13.32 -7.48
N ALA A 55 -0.83 11.98 -7.60
CA ALA A 55 -0.99 11.08 -6.46
C ALA A 55 -0.03 9.90 -6.66
N PRO A 56 1.27 10.13 -6.49
CA PRO A 56 2.25 9.08 -6.76
C PRO A 56 2.11 7.92 -5.81
N ARG A 57 2.29 6.71 -6.36
CA ARG A 57 2.25 5.49 -5.56
C ARG A 57 3.52 5.40 -4.70
N ILE A 58 3.34 5.07 -3.42
CA ILE A 58 4.44 4.83 -2.50
C ILE A 58 4.83 3.36 -2.56
N PHE A 59 3.86 2.47 -2.32
CA PHE A 59 4.01 1.03 -2.46
C PHE A 59 2.63 0.41 -2.55
N SER A 60 2.59 -0.91 -2.82
CA SER A 60 1.33 -1.64 -2.91
C SER A 60 1.36 -2.84 -1.97
N VAL A 61 0.16 -3.23 -1.52
CA VAL A 61 -0.04 -4.46 -0.77
C VAL A 61 -0.94 -5.37 -1.59
N PHE A 62 -0.52 -6.61 -1.75
CA PHE A 62 -1.18 -7.66 -2.54
C PHE A 62 -1.82 -8.64 -1.56
N VAL A 63 -3.12 -8.85 -1.67
CA VAL A 63 -3.88 -9.64 -0.72
C VAL A 63 -4.48 -10.84 -1.45
N ASN A 64 -4.11 -12.04 -1.04
CA ASN A 64 -4.67 -13.25 -1.60
C ASN A 64 -6.08 -13.47 -1.01
N LYS A 65 -7.08 -13.51 -1.89
CA LYS A 65 -8.48 -13.64 -1.47
C LYS A 65 -8.78 -14.96 -0.76
N LYS A 66 -8.06 -16.01 -1.14
CA LYS A 66 -8.31 -17.36 -0.62
C LYS A 66 -7.64 -17.59 0.72
N THR A 67 -6.40 -17.14 0.85
CA THR A 67 -5.59 -17.41 2.05
C THR A 67 -5.53 -16.23 3.00
N HIS A 68 -5.90 -15.04 2.53
CA HIS A 68 -5.79 -13.77 3.25
C HIS A 68 -4.33 -13.36 3.54
N LYS A 69 -3.37 -14.06 2.94
CA LYS A 69 -1.96 -13.68 3.07
C LYS A 69 -1.69 -12.39 2.30
N MET A 70 -0.82 -11.59 2.86
CA MET A 70 -0.44 -10.31 2.26
C MET A 70 1.04 -10.30 1.92
N GLU A 71 1.36 -9.62 0.82
CA GLU A 71 2.73 -9.32 0.40
C GLU A 71 2.78 -7.86 -0.02
N SER A 72 3.97 -7.30 -0.09
CA SER A 72 4.12 -5.92 -0.58
C SER A 72 5.40 -5.76 -1.38
N ASP A 73 5.45 -4.68 -2.14
CA ASP A 73 6.64 -4.23 -2.84
C ASP A 73 7.30 -3.05 -2.14
N ILE A 74 7.10 -2.95 -0.82
CA ILE A 74 7.67 -1.87 -0.01
C ILE A 74 9.20 -1.93 0.04
N ASP A 75 9.78 -3.12 -0.14
CA ASP A 75 11.23 -3.26 -0.17
C ASP A 75 11.75 -2.69 -1.47
N MET A 76 12.38 -1.52 -1.38
CA MET A 76 12.83 -0.75 -2.51
C MET A 76 14.09 -1.29 -3.16
N ASP A 77 14.73 -2.30 -2.56
CA ASP A 77 16.00 -2.83 -3.06
C ASP A 77 15.85 -3.58 -4.37
N ASP A 78 14.62 -3.99 -4.74
CA ASP A 78 14.40 -4.74 -5.96
C ASP A 78 13.20 -4.22 -6.76
N GLN A 79 13.19 -2.93 -7.04
CA GLN A 79 12.12 -2.33 -7.84
C GLN A 79 12.09 -2.86 -9.27
N VAL A 80 13.24 -3.22 -9.81
CA VAL A 80 13.38 -3.64 -11.21
C VAL A 80 12.66 -4.96 -11.45
N ASN A 81 12.75 -5.88 -10.51
CA ASN A 81 12.14 -7.21 -10.64
C ASN A 81 10.75 -7.29 -10.01
N GLY A 82 10.32 -6.23 -9.34
CA GLY A 82 9.01 -6.20 -8.71
C GLY A 82 8.84 -7.24 -7.62
N THR A 83 9.92 -7.54 -6.92
CA THR A 83 9.91 -8.55 -5.86
C THR A 83 8.95 -8.16 -4.74
N ARG A 84 8.13 -9.13 -4.32
CA ARG A 84 7.18 -8.97 -3.23
C ARG A 84 7.67 -9.73 -2.01
N SER A 85 7.49 -9.15 -0.85
CA SER A 85 7.86 -9.77 0.42
C SER A 85 6.66 -9.84 1.35
N VAL A 86 6.75 -10.68 2.37
CA VAL A 86 5.66 -10.86 3.34
C VAL A 86 5.30 -9.53 3.97
N PHE A 87 4.00 -9.25 4.06
CA PHE A 87 3.50 -8.02 4.66
C PHE A 87 2.55 -8.35 5.82
N PRO A 88 2.69 -7.73 6.99
CA PRO A 88 3.82 -6.88 7.37
C PRO A 88 5.12 -7.68 7.50
N ALA A 89 6.24 -6.97 7.39
CA ALA A 89 7.54 -7.62 7.50
C ALA A 89 7.70 -8.31 8.85
N VAL A 90 8.26 -9.51 8.82
CA VAL A 90 8.55 -10.26 10.04
C VAL A 90 9.87 -9.75 10.60
N LYS A 91 9.84 -9.37 11.87
CA LYS A 91 11.03 -8.86 12.55
C LYS A 91 11.69 -9.93 13.40
#